data_d26d1317006d26feb5c0d9babe5c6d82
#
_entry.id   d26d1317006d26feb5c0d9babe5c6d82
#
_cell.length_a   1.000
_cell.length_b   1.000
_cell.length_c   1.000
_cell.angle_alpha   90.00
_cell.angle_beta   90.00
_cell.angle_gamma   90.00
#
_symmetry.space_group_name_H-M   'P 1'
#
loop_
_entity.id
_entity.type
_entity.pdbx_description
1 polymer ?
#
loop_
_entity_poly.entity_id
_entity_poly.type
_entity_poly.pdbx_seq_one_letter_code
_entity_poly.pdbx_strand_id
1 'polypeptide(L)' 'MRIDEARIGVRIKSLVDFSGVPKGTEGVIDEDYNTGVMVAWDLPDQPLPKDYLVSSFRRKNVLRDGFNKKDELHFLEIV' A
#
# COMPACT_ATOMS: atom_id res chain seq x y z
N MET A 1 6.09 5.22 9.35
CA MET A 1 7.13 4.87 8.34
C MET A 1 7.84 6.14 7.90
N ARG A 2 9.15 6.08 7.75
CA ARG A 2 9.93 7.25 7.31
C ARG A 2 9.90 7.38 5.79
N ILE A 3 10.17 8.59 5.28
CA ILE A 3 10.17 8.87 3.84
C ILE A 3 11.17 7.97 3.10
N ASP A 4 12.36 7.76 3.66
CA ASP A 4 13.39 6.95 3.02
C ASP A 4 13.06 5.46 2.98
N GLU A 5 12.06 5.02 3.74
CA GLU A 5 11.58 3.65 3.75
C GLU A 5 10.44 3.42 2.74
N ALA A 6 9.84 4.49 2.25
CA ALA A 6 8.63 4.44 1.42
C ALA A 6 9.01 4.19 -0.04
N ARG A 7 9.33 2.95 -0.38
CA ARG A 7 9.79 2.55 -1.71
C ARG A 7 8.93 1.46 -2.29
N ILE A 8 8.92 1.35 -3.62
CA ILE A 8 8.21 0.28 -4.32
C ILE A 8 8.70 -1.07 -3.82
N GLY A 9 7.77 -1.96 -3.52
CA GLY A 9 8.05 -3.31 -3.03
C GLY A 9 8.04 -3.47 -1.52
N VAL A 10 8.01 -2.37 -0.78
CA VAL A 10 7.99 -2.43 0.69
C VAL A 10 6.61 -2.90 1.14
N ARG A 11 6.58 -3.93 1.97
CA ARG A 11 5.34 -4.43 2.56
C ARG A 11 5.02 -3.64 3.82
N ILE A 12 3.75 -3.27 3.93
CA ILE A 12 3.27 -2.44 5.04
C ILE A 12 1.95 -2.97 5.56
N LYS A 13 1.53 -2.45 6.70
CA LYS A 13 0.18 -2.66 7.21
C LYS A 13 -0.42 -1.32 7.61
N SER A 14 -1.74 -1.23 7.57
CA SER A 14 -2.44 -0.05 8.01
C SER A 14 -2.51 0.00 9.53
N LEU A 15 -2.19 1.14 10.11
CA LEU A 15 -2.31 1.38 11.54
C LEU A 15 -3.69 1.93 11.93
N VAL A 16 -4.53 2.23 10.94
CA VAL A 16 -5.85 2.82 11.16
C VAL A 16 -6.88 2.14 10.26
N ASP A 17 -8.15 2.26 10.66
CA ASP A 17 -9.27 1.87 9.80
C ASP A 17 -9.58 3.01 8.84
N PHE A 18 -9.83 2.67 7.58
CA PHE A 18 -10.41 3.62 6.64
C PHE A 18 -11.21 2.87 5.58
N SER A 19 -11.88 3.59 4.73
CA SER A 19 -12.90 3.06 3.83
C SER A 19 -12.46 1.80 3.11
N GLY A 20 -13.06 0.66 3.45
CA GLY A 20 -12.76 -0.62 2.83
C GLY A 20 -11.47 -1.30 3.31
N VAL A 21 -10.71 -0.66 4.21
CA VAL A 21 -9.42 -1.19 4.69
C VAL A 21 -9.39 -1.19 6.20
N PRO A 22 -9.63 -2.34 6.85
CA PRO A 22 -9.54 -2.42 8.30
C PRO A 22 -8.10 -2.25 8.80
N LYS A 23 -7.98 -1.73 10.01
CA LYS A 23 -6.69 -1.67 10.71
C LYS A 23 -6.01 -3.04 10.70
N GLY A 24 -4.73 -3.07 10.42
CA GLY A 24 -3.95 -4.30 10.34
C GLY A 24 -3.90 -4.93 8.96
N THR A 25 -4.67 -4.41 7.99
CA THR A 25 -4.62 -4.90 6.62
C THR A 25 -3.22 -4.69 6.06
N GLU A 26 -2.67 -5.72 5.44
CA GLU A 26 -1.36 -5.65 4.82
C GLU A 26 -1.48 -5.27 3.36
N GLY A 27 -0.41 -4.70 2.83
CA GLY A 27 -0.34 -4.31 1.45
C GLY A 27 1.10 -4.09 1.02
N VAL A 28 1.26 -3.56 -0.18
CA VAL A 28 2.58 -3.30 -0.74
C VAL A 28 2.56 -1.93 -1.42
N ILE A 29 3.67 -1.20 -1.29
CA ILE A 29 3.84 0.05 -2.03
C ILE A 29 4.13 -0.32 -3.48
N ASP A 30 3.26 0.12 -4.40
CA ASP A 30 3.40 -0.22 -5.81
C ASP A 30 3.76 0.97 -6.70
N GLU A 31 3.69 2.19 -6.18
CA GLU A 31 4.19 3.39 -6.87
C GLU A 31 4.79 4.36 -5.86
N ASP A 32 5.86 5.02 -6.28
CA ASP A 32 6.62 5.94 -5.44
C ASP A 32 6.80 7.25 -6.21
N TYR A 33 6.08 8.28 -5.78
CA TYR A 33 6.16 9.62 -6.34
C TYR A 33 6.87 10.56 -5.36
N ASN A 34 7.28 11.72 -5.85
CA ASN A 34 7.91 12.73 -4.99
C ASN A 34 7.00 13.14 -3.83
N THR A 35 5.70 13.22 -4.06
CA THR A 35 4.75 13.72 -3.07
C THR A 35 4.05 12.64 -2.28
N GLY A 36 4.11 11.38 -2.71
CA GLY A 36 3.39 10.31 -2.04
C GLY A 36 3.68 8.95 -2.61
N VAL A 37 3.01 7.96 -2.06
CA VAL A 37 3.10 6.58 -2.52
C VAL A 37 1.70 6.04 -2.76
N MET A 38 1.60 5.04 -3.63
CA MET A 38 0.38 4.25 -3.78
C MET A 38 0.59 2.89 -3.12
N VAL A 39 -0.41 2.44 -2.41
CA VAL A 39 -0.41 1.15 -1.74
C VAL A 39 -1.52 0.28 -2.33
N ALA A 40 -1.17 -0.95 -2.67
CA ALA A 40 -2.12 -1.97 -3.06
C ALA A 40 -2.39 -2.88 -1.86
N TRP A 41 -3.66 -3.07 -1.52
CA TRP A 41 -4.06 -3.78 -0.31
C TRP A 41 -4.38 -5.24 -0.58
N ASP A 42 -4.05 -6.09 0.40
CA ASP A 42 -4.36 -7.52 0.38
C ASP A 42 -5.60 -7.76 1.25
N LEU A 43 -6.76 -7.81 0.61
CA LEU A 43 -8.03 -7.97 1.30
C LEU A 43 -8.58 -9.38 1.07
N PRO A 44 -9.38 -9.92 2.02
CA PRO A 44 -9.94 -11.27 1.87
C PRO A 44 -10.75 -11.48 0.60
N ASP A 45 -11.55 -10.48 0.20
CA ASP A 45 -12.39 -10.55 -0.99
C ASP A 45 -11.76 -9.92 -2.23
N GLN A 46 -10.61 -9.29 -2.07
CA GLN A 46 -9.80 -8.73 -3.17
C GLN A 46 -8.33 -9.01 -2.87
N PRO A 47 -7.90 -10.27 -2.92
CA PRO A 47 -6.55 -10.63 -2.51
C PRO A 47 -5.51 -10.07 -3.47
N LEU A 48 -4.37 -9.70 -2.90
CA LEU A 48 -3.24 -9.20 -3.67
C LEU A 48 -2.52 -10.39 -4.32
N PRO A 49 -2.41 -10.43 -5.66
CA PRO A 49 -1.67 -11.50 -6.32
C PRO A 49 -0.19 -11.52 -5.89
N LYS A 50 0.39 -12.71 -5.78
CA LYS A 50 1.79 -12.85 -5.38
C LYS A 50 2.75 -12.20 -6.37
N ASP A 51 2.37 -12.17 -7.64
CA ASP A 51 3.18 -11.60 -8.72
C ASP A 51 2.78 -10.17 -9.09
N TYR A 52 2.06 -9.49 -8.20
CA TYR A 52 1.46 -8.20 -8.51
C TYR A 52 2.47 -7.18 -9.05
N LEU A 53 3.63 -7.07 -8.40
CA LEU A 53 4.64 -6.06 -8.78
C LEU A 53 5.41 -6.42 -10.04
N VAL A 54 5.51 -7.70 -10.37
CA VAL A 54 6.27 -8.15 -11.55
C VAL A 54 5.38 -8.35 -12.77
N SER A 55 4.07 -8.34 -12.59
CA SER A 55 3.13 -8.48 -13.69
C SER A 55 3.12 -7.22 -14.53
N SER A 56 3.08 -7.37 -15.85
CA SER A 56 2.90 -6.25 -16.77
C SER A 56 1.50 -5.66 -16.67
N PHE A 57 0.56 -6.40 -16.11
CA PHE A 57 -0.81 -5.93 -15.88
C PHE A 57 -1.09 -5.92 -14.38
N ARG A 58 -1.26 -4.73 -13.79
CA ARG A 58 -1.75 -4.61 -12.43
C ARG A 58 -3.25 -4.86 -12.42
N ARG A 59 -3.70 -5.62 -11.43
CA ARG A 59 -5.10 -6.03 -11.37
C ARG A 59 -6.00 -4.83 -11.12
N LYS A 60 -7.05 -4.71 -11.91
CA LYS A 60 -8.01 -3.61 -11.75
C LYS A 60 -8.87 -3.75 -10.51
N ASN A 61 -9.02 -4.98 -10.01
CA ASN A 61 -9.83 -5.25 -8.83
C ASN A 61 -9.05 -5.26 -7.52
N VAL A 62 -7.82 -4.77 -7.54
CA VAL A 62 -7.03 -4.56 -6.32
C VAL A 62 -7.35 -3.17 -5.80
N LEU A 63 -7.70 -3.07 -4.53
CA LEU A 63 -7.96 -1.78 -3.91
C LEU A 63 -6.64 -1.07 -3.65
N ARG A 64 -6.54 0.19 -4.08
CA ARG A 64 -5.34 1.00 -3.96
C ARG A 64 -5.68 2.33 -3.33
N ASP A 65 -4.76 2.84 -2.49
CA ASP A 65 -4.90 4.15 -1.86
C ASP A 65 -3.58 4.91 -1.91
N GLY A 66 -3.65 6.22 -2.03
CA GLY A 66 -2.49 7.09 -2.01
C GLY A 66 -2.25 7.65 -0.61
N PHE A 67 -0.98 7.79 -0.25
CA PHE A 67 -0.56 8.39 1.02
C PHE A 67 0.47 9.47 0.75
N ASN A 68 0.19 10.66 1.28
CA ASN A 68 1.08 11.82 1.12
C ASN A 68 2.33 11.63 1.99
N LYS A 69 3.50 11.83 1.41
CA LYS A 69 4.77 11.69 2.14
C LYS A 69 4.95 12.73 3.23
N LYS A 70 4.29 13.86 3.10
CA LYS A 70 4.42 14.97 4.04
C LYS A 70 3.76 14.66 5.38
N ASP A 71 2.56 14.05 5.38
CA ASP A 71 1.75 13.98 6.59
C ASP A 71 0.90 12.71 6.72
N GLU A 72 1.08 11.71 5.85
CA GLU A 72 0.23 10.52 5.92
C GLU A 72 1.01 9.20 6.08
N LEU A 73 2.34 9.22 6.00
CA LEU A 73 3.11 7.98 6.14
C LEU A 73 3.02 7.37 7.54
N HIS A 74 2.62 8.15 8.54
CA HIS A 74 2.45 7.64 9.91
C HIS A 74 1.24 6.70 10.04
N PHE A 75 0.38 6.62 9.04
CA PHE A 75 -0.72 5.65 9.01
C PHE A 75 -0.24 4.26 8.61
N LEU A 76 1.00 4.12 8.15
CA LEU A 76 1.57 2.89 7.62
C LEU A 76 2.75 2.42 8.46
N GLU A 77 2.85 1.11 8.66
CA GLU A 77 3.98 0.50 9.36
C GLU A 77 4.55 -0.61 8.49
N ILE A 78 5.89 -0.71 8.45
CA ILE A 78 6.57 -1.78 7.72
C ILE A 78 6.30 -3.11 8.44
N VAL A 79 5.93 -4.11 7.66
CA VAL A 79 5.67 -5.46 8.16
C VAL A 79 6.98 -6.19 8.40
#